data_df506eec1e22db3f35683bb046e3bcdf
#
_entry.id   df506eec1e22db3f35683bb046e3bcdf
#
_cell.length_a   1.000
_cell.length_b   1.000
_cell.length_c   1.000
_cell.angle_alpha   90.00
_cell.angle_beta   90.00
_cell.angle_gamma   90.00
#
_symmetry.space_group_name_H-M   'P 1'
#
loop_
_entity.id
_entity.type
_entity.pdbx_description
1 polymer ?
#
loop_
_entity_poly.entity_id
_entity_poly.type
_entity_poly.pdbx_seq_one_letter_code
_entity_poly.pdbx_strand_id
1 'polypeptide(L)'
;DFGRSLVPYARSAVAAVAAVENFGKSDAVLGGAIRVGITDSLFDLLMKPLLPAYHARFPKVRVELLVDTTVNLTQLLQQGSIDAMCVIDDPLPPAQWHIRQQTEVPIVLAASPSHPLVRRSEVPLRELSGSELIMMEQNAPYNRRFETLLAQHQVECEPFLRLPSASAARDLLLGG
;
A
#
# COMPACT_ATOMS: atom_id res chain seq x y z
N ASP A 1 21.54 -7.45 21.96
CA ASP A 1 22.80 -7.05 21.30
C ASP A 1 22.83 -5.54 21.12
N PHE A 2 23.69 -4.86 21.94
CA PHE A 2 23.77 -3.40 22.02
C PHE A 2 24.02 -2.75 20.63
N GLY A 3 24.81 -3.37 19.77
CA GLY A 3 25.08 -2.88 18.42
C GLY A 3 23.83 -2.78 17.56
N ARG A 4 22.95 -3.78 17.59
CA ARG A 4 21.69 -3.76 16.85
C ARG A 4 20.74 -2.69 17.38
N SER A 5 20.69 -2.49 18.70
CA SER A 5 19.83 -1.46 19.30
C SER A 5 20.29 -0.04 18.97
N LEU A 6 21.59 0.18 18.70
CA LEU A 6 22.14 1.49 18.35
C LEU A 6 21.87 1.89 16.89
N VAL A 7 21.73 0.92 15.97
CA VAL A 7 21.58 1.18 14.53
C VAL A 7 20.43 2.15 14.20
N PRO A 8 19.22 2.04 14.78
CA PRO A 8 18.15 3.00 14.50
C PRO A 8 18.50 4.43 14.89
N TYR A 9 19.13 4.62 16.04
CA TYR A 9 19.54 5.95 16.53
C TYR A 9 20.65 6.56 15.66
N ALA A 10 21.65 5.75 15.27
CA ALA A 10 22.70 6.19 14.37
C ALA A 10 22.13 6.61 13.00
N ARG A 11 21.18 5.85 12.45
CA ARG A 11 20.47 6.19 11.21
C ARG A 11 19.69 7.49 11.34
N SER A 12 18.96 7.68 12.44
CA SER A 12 18.21 8.91 12.69
C SER A 12 19.13 10.13 12.77
N ALA A 13 20.29 9.99 13.42
CA ALA A 13 21.29 11.06 13.49
C ALA A 13 21.85 11.41 12.10
N VAL A 14 22.20 10.41 11.29
CA VAL A 14 22.68 10.61 9.92
C VAL A 14 21.60 11.26 9.03
N ALA A 15 20.34 10.82 9.16
CA ALA A 15 19.23 11.43 8.43
C ALA A 15 18.98 12.89 8.84
N ALA A 16 19.13 13.24 10.12
CA ALA A 16 19.01 14.60 10.60
C ALA A 16 20.12 15.51 10.04
N VAL A 17 21.38 15.02 10.00
CA VAL A 17 22.49 15.73 9.37
C VAL A 17 22.22 15.96 7.87
N ALA A 18 21.80 14.93 7.14
CA ALA A 18 21.45 15.04 5.73
C ALA A 18 20.30 16.03 5.49
N ALA A 19 19.30 16.09 6.39
CA ALA A 19 18.21 17.06 6.30
C ALA A 19 18.70 18.50 6.45
N VAL A 20 19.64 18.75 7.38
CA VAL A 20 20.28 20.07 7.55
C VAL A 20 21.12 20.45 6.32
N GLU A 21 21.92 19.53 5.80
CA GLU A 21 22.73 19.76 4.58
C GLU A 21 21.88 20.06 3.34
N ASN A 22 20.67 19.52 3.27
CA ASN A 22 19.73 19.74 2.18
C ASN A 22 18.78 20.92 2.42
N PHE A 23 18.81 21.50 3.61
CA PHE A 23 17.94 22.64 3.94
C PHE A 23 18.20 23.83 3.00
N GLY A 24 17.14 24.34 2.40
CA GLY A 24 17.22 25.48 1.47
C GLY A 24 17.80 25.19 0.08
N LYS A 25 18.16 23.93 -0.22
CA LYS A 25 18.57 23.55 -1.59
C LYS A 25 17.37 23.46 -2.50
N SER A 26 17.57 23.84 -3.77
CA SER A 26 16.54 23.60 -4.81
C SER A 26 16.38 22.09 -5.05
N ASP A 27 15.23 21.69 -5.53
CA ASP A 27 14.90 20.29 -5.86
C ASP A 27 16.00 19.58 -6.70
N ALA A 28 16.60 20.30 -7.64
CA ALA A 28 17.66 19.78 -8.52
C ALA A 28 18.99 19.46 -7.79
N VAL A 29 19.18 19.97 -6.56
CA VAL A 29 20.40 19.78 -5.76
C VAL A 29 20.19 18.71 -4.68
N LEU A 30 18.92 18.35 -4.40
CA LEU A 30 18.62 17.29 -3.45
C LEU A 30 19.26 15.98 -3.89
N GLY A 31 19.90 15.29 -2.94
CA GLY A 31 20.57 14.01 -3.18
C GLY A 31 20.55 13.14 -1.92
N GLY A 32 21.01 11.92 -2.05
CA GLY A 32 21.03 10.94 -0.95
C GLY A 32 20.20 9.69 -1.29
N ALA A 33 19.82 8.94 -0.26
CA ALA A 33 18.98 7.76 -0.41
C ALA A 33 17.72 7.88 0.44
N ILE A 34 16.60 7.40 -0.08
CA ILE A 34 15.35 7.25 0.65
C ILE A 34 14.87 5.80 0.51
N ARG A 35 14.49 5.18 1.61
CA ARG A 35 13.95 3.82 1.68
C ARG A 35 12.46 3.91 1.95
N VAL A 36 11.66 3.45 1.01
CA VAL A 36 10.20 3.54 1.08
C VAL A 36 9.60 2.16 1.06
N GLY A 37 8.86 1.83 2.12
CA GLY A 37 8.00 0.65 2.17
C GLY A 37 6.67 0.93 1.50
N ILE A 38 6.15 -0.04 0.74
CA ILE A 38 4.88 0.12 0.03
C ILE A 38 4.18 -1.23 -0.09
N THR A 39 2.85 -1.25 -0.02
CA THR A 39 2.10 -2.46 -0.33
C THR A 39 2.04 -2.70 -1.85
N ASP A 40 1.86 -3.96 -2.24
CA ASP A 40 1.91 -4.38 -3.66
C ASP A 40 0.92 -3.61 -4.54
N SER A 41 -0.33 -3.48 -4.11
CA SER A 41 -1.35 -2.74 -4.85
C SER A 41 -0.97 -1.28 -5.10
N LEU A 42 -0.40 -0.61 -4.10
CA LEU A 42 0.02 0.79 -4.22
C LEU A 42 1.31 0.92 -5.05
N PHE A 43 2.18 -0.08 -5.02
CA PHE A 43 3.35 -0.08 -5.89
C PHE A 43 2.93 -0.05 -7.36
N ASP A 44 2.06 -0.98 -7.77
CA ASP A 44 1.62 -1.07 -9.16
C ASP A 44 0.78 0.14 -9.61
N LEU A 45 -0.15 0.60 -8.77
CA LEU A 45 -1.11 1.65 -9.13
C LEU A 45 -0.52 3.05 -9.03
N LEU A 46 0.32 3.29 -8.02
CA LEU A 46 0.77 4.64 -7.67
C LEU A 46 2.26 4.84 -7.93
N MET A 47 3.11 3.98 -7.37
CA MET A 47 4.54 4.24 -7.37
C MET A 47 5.17 4.01 -8.75
N LYS A 48 4.87 2.90 -9.38
CA LYS A 48 5.44 2.50 -10.66
C LYS A 48 5.29 3.56 -11.78
N PRO A 49 4.10 4.19 -11.98
CA PRO A 49 3.97 5.27 -12.95
C PRO A 49 4.67 6.57 -12.56
N LEU A 50 4.90 6.82 -11.25
CA LEU A 50 5.53 8.04 -10.76
C LEU A 50 7.05 8.02 -10.81
N LEU A 51 7.69 6.84 -10.74
CA LEU A 51 9.14 6.71 -10.67
C LEU A 51 9.91 7.43 -11.79
N PRO A 52 9.51 7.34 -13.07
CA PRO A 52 10.23 8.05 -14.14
C PRO A 52 10.22 9.57 -13.96
N ALA A 53 9.07 10.14 -13.63
CA ALA A 53 8.94 11.58 -13.39
C ALA A 53 9.71 12.02 -12.13
N TYR A 54 9.67 11.21 -11.09
CA TYR A 54 10.44 11.46 -9.87
C TYR A 54 11.94 11.45 -10.14
N HIS A 55 12.45 10.45 -10.86
CA HIS A 55 13.87 10.38 -11.22
C HIS A 55 14.33 11.55 -12.10
N ALA A 56 13.50 11.96 -13.05
CA ALA A 56 13.80 13.14 -13.89
C ALA A 56 13.91 14.43 -13.07
N ARG A 57 13.08 14.58 -12.03
CA ARG A 57 13.08 15.75 -11.16
C ARG A 57 14.20 15.71 -10.10
N PHE A 58 14.51 14.52 -9.58
CA PHE A 58 15.48 14.31 -8.49
C PHE A 58 16.56 13.28 -8.88
N PRO A 59 17.39 13.56 -9.89
CA PRO A 59 18.32 12.55 -10.47
C PRO A 59 19.42 12.09 -9.50
N LYS A 60 19.67 12.85 -8.43
CA LYS A 60 20.67 12.54 -7.41
C LYS A 60 20.10 11.80 -6.19
N VAL A 61 18.78 11.54 -6.17
CA VAL A 61 18.14 10.79 -5.10
C VAL A 61 18.05 9.32 -5.51
N ARG A 62 18.65 8.46 -4.69
CA ARG A 62 18.49 7.02 -4.81
C ARG A 62 17.25 6.58 -4.05
N VAL A 63 16.31 5.95 -4.71
CA VAL A 63 15.10 5.38 -4.11
C VAL A 63 15.28 3.87 -3.96
N GLU A 64 15.14 3.40 -2.73
CA GLU A 64 15.09 1.96 -2.42
C GLU A 64 13.64 1.62 -2.03
N LEU A 65 13.00 0.79 -2.84
CA LEU A 65 11.61 0.38 -2.60
C LEU A 65 11.59 -1.02 -1.98
N LEU A 66 10.78 -1.17 -0.94
CA LEU A 66 10.49 -2.44 -0.33
C LEU A 66 8.99 -2.70 -0.40
N VAL A 67 8.61 -3.76 -1.10
CA VAL A 67 7.21 -4.21 -1.20
C VAL A 67 6.98 -5.29 -0.14
N ASP A 68 6.04 -5.03 0.78
CA ASP A 68 5.71 -5.97 1.86
C ASP A 68 4.30 -5.67 2.41
N THR A 69 3.86 -6.46 3.37
CA THR A 69 2.59 -6.27 4.09
C THR A 69 2.65 -5.04 5.00
N THR A 70 1.50 -4.42 5.27
CA THR A 70 1.41 -3.27 6.20
C THR A 70 2.02 -3.58 7.57
N VAL A 71 1.82 -4.79 8.09
CA VAL A 71 2.36 -5.22 9.40
C VAL A 71 3.89 -5.19 9.39
N ASN A 72 4.52 -5.79 8.39
CA ASN A 72 5.98 -5.83 8.28
C ASN A 72 6.56 -4.42 8.03
N LEU A 73 5.93 -3.63 7.15
CA LEU A 73 6.35 -2.25 6.87
C LEU A 73 6.29 -1.38 8.12
N THR A 74 5.24 -1.53 8.93
CA THR A 74 5.11 -0.85 10.23
C THR A 74 6.28 -1.16 11.15
N GLN A 75 6.65 -2.42 11.29
CA GLN A 75 7.80 -2.83 12.09
C GLN A 75 9.12 -2.26 11.56
N LEU A 76 9.33 -2.30 10.26
CA LEU A 76 10.52 -1.77 9.61
C LEU A 76 10.65 -0.25 9.76
N LEU A 77 9.53 0.48 9.70
CA LEU A 77 9.50 1.91 9.94
C LEU A 77 9.86 2.25 11.40
N GLN A 78 9.27 1.53 12.37
CA GLN A 78 9.60 1.68 13.78
C GLN A 78 11.06 1.39 14.10
N GLN A 79 11.67 0.44 13.40
CA GLN A 79 13.08 0.09 13.51
C GLN A 79 14.03 1.04 12.77
N GLY A 80 13.50 2.02 12.03
CA GLY A 80 14.28 2.90 11.16
C GLY A 80 14.94 2.18 9.97
N SER A 81 14.45 1.00 9.60
CA SER A 81 14.92 0.25 8.44
C SER A 81 14.41 0.83 7.13
N ILE A 82 13.25 1.48 7.15
CA ILE A 82 12.70 2.32 6.09
C ILE A 82 12.46 3.73 6.63
N ASP A 83 12.41 4.72 5.75
CA ASP A 83 12.29 6.14 6.09
C ASP A 83 10.83 6.62 5.99
N ALA A 84 10.05 5.97 5.14
CA ALA A 84 8.62 6.23 4.96
C ALA A 84 7.90 4.96 4.53
N MET A 85 6.58 4.93 4.72
CA MET A 85 5.74 3.88 4.14
C MET A 85 4.48 4.47 3.49
N CYS A 86 3.98 3.77 2.48
CA CYS A 86 2.72 4.04 1.82
C CYS A 86 1.85 2.78 1.88
N VAL A 87 0.72 2.84 2.56
CA VAL A 87 -0.13 1.68 2.84
C VAL A 87 -1.60 2.04 2.71
N ILE A 88 -2.44 1.04 2.46
CA ILE A 88 -3.90 1.15 2.60
C ILE A 88 -4.23 0.55 3.97
N ASP A 89 -4.74 1.37 4.87
CA ASP A 89 -5.08 0.95 6.22
C ASP A 89 -6.28 1.73 6.76
N ASP A 90 -6.76 1.31 7.91
CA ASP A 90 -7.65 2.11 8.74
C ASP A 90 -6.92 3.39 9.19
N PRO A 91 -7.65 4.48 9.53
CA PRO A 91 -7.02 5.70 10.01
C PRO A 91 -6.06 5.42 11.16
N LEU A 92 -4.79 5.74 10.95
CA LEU A 92 -3.75 5.53 11.95
C LEU A 92 -3.83 6.60 13.05
N PRO A 93 -3.57 6.25 14.31
CA PRO A 93 -3.58 7.22 15.40
C PRO A 93 -2.43 8.24 15.22
N PRO A 94 -2.73 9.56 15.08
CA PRO A 94 -1.72 10.58 14.80
C PRO A 94 -0.69 10.75 15.93
N ALA A 95 -0.99 10.28 17.13
CA ALA A 95 -0.06 10.30 18.26
C ALA A 95 1.16 9.38 18.07
N GLN A 96 1.08 8.37 17.20
CA GLN A 96 2.13 7.39 16.98
C GLN A 96 2.86 7.59 15.64
N TRP A 97 2.27 8.36 14.71
CA TRP A 97 2.74 8.46 13.33
C TRP A 97 2.80 9.90 12.86
N HIS A 98 3.84 10.23 12.12
CA HIS A 98 3.89 11.47 11.39
C HIS A 98 3.24 11.27 10.01
N ILE A 99 1.93 11.51 9.92
CA ILE A 99 1.17 11.35 8.69
C ILE A 99 1.41 12.57 7.79
N ARG A 100 2.03 12.35 6.64
CA ARG A 100 2.30 13.40 5.64
C ARG A 100 1.10 13.64 4.73
N GLN A 101 0.43 12.57 4.37
CA GLN A 101 -0.75 12.62 3.51
C GLN A 101 -1.67 11.46 3.85
N GLN A 102 -2.95 11.73 3.89
CA GLN A 102 -4.01 10.74 4.04
C GLN A 102 -5.13 11.07 3.06
N THR A 103 -5.64 10.05 2.38
CA THR A 103 -6.78 10.19 1.48
C THR A 103 -7.67 8.96 1.60
N GLU A 104 -8.96 9.15 1.37
CA GLU A 104 -9.89 8.03 1.32
C GLU A 104 -9.78 7.33 -0.03
N VAL A 105 -9.74 6.01 0.02
CA VAL A 105 -9.66 5.15 -1.18
C VAL A 105 -10.92 4.29 -1.20
N PRO A 106 -11.79 4.43 -2.22
CA PRO A 106 -12.97 3.59 -2.34
C PRO A 106 -12.55 2.16 -2.69
N ILE A 107 -13.11 1.19 -1.97
CA ILE A 107 -12.99 -0.23 -2.31
C ILE A 107 -14.22 -0.63 -3.10
N VAL A 108 -14.01 -1.17 -4.27
CA VAL A 108 -15.06 -1.53 -5.21
C VAL A 108 -14.97 -3.01 -5.58
N LEU A 109 -16.10 -3.60 -5.94
CA LEU A 109 -16.16 -4.89 -6.60
C LEU A 109 -15.93 -4.68 -8.10
N ALA A 110 -15.00 -5.42 -8.67
CA ALA A 110 -14.75 -5.45 -10.10
C ALA A 110 -15.09 -6.84 -10.64
N ALA A 111 -15.53 -6.90 -11.89
CA ALA A 111 -15.81 -8.17 -12.56
C ALA A 111 -15.41 -8.11 -14.03
N SER A 112 -15.24 -9.29 -14.65
CA SER A 112 -15.02 -9.37 -16.11
C SER A 112 -16.12 -8.62 -16.87
N PRO A 113 -15.81 -7.95 -17.98
CA PRO A 113 -16.82 -7.26 -18.81
C PRO A 113 -17.97 -8.16 -19.28
N SER A 114 -17.75 -9.47 -19.35
CA SER A 114 -18.76 -10.47 -19.70
C SER A 114 -19.67 -10.87 -18.52
N HIS A 115 -19.30 -10.53 -17.28
CA HIS A 115 -20.04 -10.94 -16.09
C HIS A 115 -21.41 -10.25 -16.01
N PRO A 116 -22.51 -10.98 -15.70
CA PRO A 116 -23.87 -10.42 -15.69
C PRO A 116 -24.06 -9.20 -14.77
N LEU A 117 -23.35 -9.16 -13.64
CA LEU A 117 -23.45 -8.09 -12.66
C LEU A 117 -22.84 -6.75 -13.12
N VAL A 118 -21.95 -6.74 -14.11
CA VAL A 118 -21.30 -5.51 -14.63
C VAL A 118 -22.29 -4.52 -15.23
N ARG A 119 -23.42 -5.00 -15.74
CA ARG A 119 -24.46 -4.15 -16.36
C ARG A 119 -25.36 -3.44 -15.35
N ARG A 120 -25.15 -3.68 -14.07
CA ARG A 120 -26.00 -3.15 -12.99
C ARG A 120 -25.29 -1.99 -12.31
N SER A 121 -26.04 -0.94 -12.02
CA SER A 121 -25.55 0.23 -11.26
C SER A 121 -25.32 -0.09 -9.79
N GLU A 122 -26.09 -1.05 -9.26
CA GLU A 122 -26.01 -1.49 -7.86
C GLU A 122 -26.17 -3.01 -7.80
N VAL A 123 -25.34 -3.63 -6.96
CA VAL A 123 -25.38 -5.08 -6.70
C VAL A 123 -25.63 -5.29 -5.21
N PRO A 124 -26.82 -5.78 -4.81
CA PRO A 124 -27.09 -6.13 -3.43
C PRO A 124 -26.13 -7.23 -2.95
N LEU A 125 -25.63 -7.10 -1.73
CA LEU A 125 -24.66 -8.05 -1.16
C LEU A 125 -25.13 -9.51 -1.24
N ARG A 126 -26.43 -9.77 -1.04
CA ARG A 126 -26.99 -11.13 -1.13
C ARG A 126 -26.77 -11.82 -2.49
N GLU A 127 -26.54 -11.05 -3.56
CA GLU A 127 -26.28 -11.60 -4.89
C GLU A 127 -24.84 -12.05 -5.08
N LEU A 128 -23.98 -11.78 -4.11
CA LEU A 128 -22.62 -12.32 -4.06
C LEU A 128 -22.59 -13.76 -3.50
N SER A 129 -23.70 -14.21 -2.89
CA SER A 129 -23.82 -15.59 -2.42
C SER A 129 -23.68 -16.56 -3.59
N GLY A 130 -22.72 -17.50 -3.49
CA GLY A 130 -22.42 -18.45 -4.56
C GLY A 130 -21.63 -17.88 -5.75
N SER A 131 -21.20 -16.61 -5.69
CA SER A 131 -20.31 -16.03 -6.71
C SER A 131 -18.86 -16.51 -6.50
N GLU A 132 -18.14 -16.68 -7.60
CA GLU A 132 -16.69 -16.93 -7.59
C GLU A 132 -15.95 -15.62 -7.29
N LEU A 133 -15.70 -15.38 -6.00
CA LEU A 133 -15.03 -14.18 -5.54
C LEU A 133 -13.51 -14.35 -5.54
N ILE A 134 -12.80 -13.37 -6.10
CA ILE A 134 -11.35 -13.24 -5.99
C ILE A 134 -11.04 -12.16 -4.95
N MET A 135 -10.23 -12.47 -3.95
CA MET A 135 -9.74 -11.52 -2.96
C MET A 135 -8.23 -11.33 -3.08
N MET A 136 -7.76 -10.15 -2.77
CA MET A 136 -6.36 -9.76 -2.85
C MET A 136 -5.80 -9.52 -1.45
N GLU A 137 -4.47 -9.59 -1.30
CA GLU A 137 -3.74 -9.17 -0.11
C GLU A 137 -4.32 -9.75 1.19
N GLN A 138 -4.00 -10.99 1.48
CA GLN A 138 -4.43 -11.65 2.72
C GLN A 138 -4.16 -10.76 3.94
N ASN A 139 -5.14 -10.63 4.82
CA ASN A 139 -5.12 -9.79 6.03
C ASN A 139 -5.16 -8.27 5.80
N ALA A 140 -5.40 -7.78 4.58
CA ALA A 140 -5.61 -6.36 4.36
C ALA A 140 -6.83 -5.84 5.13
N PRO A 141 -6.80 -4.61 5.67
CA PRO A 141 -7.91 -4.04 6.45
C PRO A 141 -9.24 -4.02 5.68
N TYR A 142 -9.20 -3.74 4.39
CA TYR A 142 -10.41 -3.73 3.55
C TYR A 142 -11.03 -5.12 3.39
N ASN A 143 -10.25 -6.20 3.40
CA ASN A 143 -10.79 -7.55 3.39
C ASN A 143 -11.57 -7.85 4.68
N ARG A 144 -10.99 -7.52 5.84
CA ARG A 144 -11.67 -7.70 7.13
C ARG A 144 -12.97 -6.91 7.20
N ARG A 145 -12.97 -5.67 6.68
CA ARG A 145 -14.19 -4.85 6.61
C ARG A 145 -15.25 -5.48 5.71
N PHE A 146 -14.83 -5.99 4.56
CA PHE A 146 -15.74 -6.65 3.63
C PHE A 146 -16.30 -7.95 4.22
N GLU A 147 -15.47 -8.80 4.80
CA GLU A 147 -15.90 -10.03 5.49
C GLU A 147 -16.86 -9.71 6.66
N THR A 148 -16.58 -8.66 7.43
CA THR A 148 -17.50 -8.19 8.47
C THR A 148 -18.84 -7.74 7.90
N LEU A 149 -18.83 -7.03 6.78
CA LEU A 149 -20.06 -6.59 6.09
C LEU A 149 -20.88 -7.78 5.60
N LEU A 150 -20.26 -8.77 4.99
CA LEU A 150 -20.92 -10.01 4.56
C LEU A 150 -21.56 -10.73 5.76
N ALA A 151 -20.83 -10.87 6.86
CA ALA A 151 -21.33 -11.52 8.08
C ALA A 151 -22.53 -10.77 8.70
N GLN A 152 -22.48 -9.44 8.77
CA GLN A 152 -23.59 -8.60 9.26
C GLN A 152 -24.87 -8.78 8.43
N HIS A 153 -24.73 -9.02 7.14
CA HIS A 153 -25.85 -9.24 6.21
C HIS A 153 -26.18 -10.71 6.00
N GLN A 154 -25.54 -11.62 6.75
CA GLN A 154 -25.76 -13.07 6.65
C GLN A 154 -25.55 -13.61 5.22
N VAL A 155 -24.56 -13.05 4.51
CA VAL A 155 -24.18 -13.48 3.16
C VAL A 155 -23.01 -14.43 3.25
N GLU A 156 -23.22 -15.67 2.86
CA GLU A 156 -22.15 -16.66 2.72
C GLU A 156 -21.49 -16.49 1.35
N CYS A 157 -20.25 -16.01 1.37
CA CYS A 157 -19.45 -15.84 0.17
C CYS A 157 -17.99 -16.15 0.52
N GLU A 158 -17.54 -17.33 0.16
CA GLU A 158 -16.14 -17.71 0.33
C GLU A 158 -15.37 -17.38 -0.95
N PRO A 159 -14.18 -16.79 -0.83
CA PRO A 159 -13.37 -16.52 -2.00
C PRO A 159 -12.90 -17.82 -2.65
N PHE A 160 -13.19 -17.95 -3.93
CA PHE A 160 -12.67 -19.01 -4.80
C PHE A 160 -11.14 -18.94 -4.91
N LEU A 161 -10.60 -17.71 -4.95
CA LEU A 161 -9.16 -17.47 -5.14
C LEU A 161 -8.69 -16.31 -4.27
N ARG A 162 -7.51 -16.47 -3.67
CA ARG A 162 -6.80 -15.37 -3.00
C ARG A 162 -5.48 -15.12 -3.72
N LEU A 163 -5.25 -13.87 -4.11
CA LEU A 163 -4.07 -13.44 -4.85
C LEU A 163 -3.24 -12.46 -4.02
N PRO A 164 -1.93 -12.46 -4.15
CA PRO A 164 -1.07 -11.49 -3.47
C PRO A 164 -1.13 -10.10 -4.12
N SER A 165 -1.59 -9.99 -5.37
CA SER A 165 -1.39 -8.84 -6.25
C SER A 165 -2.68 -8.38 -6.92
N ALA A 166 -2.94 -7.06 -6.89
CA ALA A 166 -4.04 -6.44 -7.61
C ALA A 166 -3.85 -6.52 -9.13
N SER A 167 -2.61 -6.48 -9.61
CA SER A 167 -2.31 -6.63 -11.04
C SER A 167 -2.67 -8.03 -11.55
N ALA A 168 -2.35 -9.08 -10.79
CA ALA A 168 -2.73 -10.44 -11.14
C ALA A 168 -4.26 -10.62 -11.18
N ALA A 169 -4.99 -10.04 -10.21
CA ALA A 169 -6.45 -10.06 -10.21
C ALA A 169 -7.03 -9.36 -11.44
N ARG A 170 -6.52 -8.18 -11.77
CA ARG A 170 -6.92 -7.44 -12.97
C ARG A 170 -6.69 -8.25 -14.25
N ASP A 171 -5.51 -8.85 -14.38
CA ASP A 171 -5.15 -9.61 -15.58
C ASP A 171 -6.06 -10.83 -15.77
N LEU A 172 -6.44 -11.51 -14.68
CA LEU A 172 -7.43 -12.58 -14.70
C LEU A 172 -8.81 -12.08 -15.12
N LEU A 173 -9.27 -10.94 -14.58
CA LEU A 173 -10.57 -10.37 -14.93
C LEU A 173 -10.66 -9.93 -16.40
N LEU A 174 -9.54 -9.50 -16.99
CA LEU A 174 -9.47 -9.06 -18.39
C LEU A 174 -9.25 -10.23 -19.37
N GLY A 175 -8.66 -11.32 -18.89
CA GLY A 175 -8.44 -12.53 -19.69
C GLY A 175 -9.68 -13.41 -19.85
N GLY A 176 -10.76 -13.13 -19.14
CA GLY A 176 -12.04 -13.82 -19.22
C GLY A 176 -12.19 -14.90 -18.21
#